data_2c9e0facaf882b9d92d730a2a3103125
#
_entry.id   2c9e0facaf882b9d92d730a2a3103125
#
_cell.length_a   1.000
_cell.length_b   1.000
_cell.length_c   1.000
_cell.angle_alpha   90.00
_cell.angle_beta   90.00
_cell.angle_gamma   90.00
#
_symmetry.space_group_name_H-M   'P 1'
#
loop_
_entity.id
_entity.type
_entity.pdbx_description
1 polymer ?
#
loop_
_entity_poly.entity_id
_entity_poly.type
_entity_poly.pdbx_seq_one_letter_code
_entity_poly.pdbx_strand_id
1 'polypeptide(L)'
;MSWGLSRMVQYEPNVKIGRVASLYRYPVKGFTPERVASVELVAGGYFPCDRLYAVENGPSGFDPAAAAFVPKTHFTVLAQIPKLALARTTYDEGTGVLTVKAEGTGPFAGDLRSDEGKSAFAAWLTDFLDRDDQRGLLKVLTAPPHRFTDNPQGFISVVNLESVRDLETRLGRPIDPLRFRANVYVDGWPPWSELELTPKASVRLGTAATTLVKFIRRCVATHVNPDTGERDIKVLAALRSLYGHEYCGVYLKVSTSACVTEGDPAELLN
;
A
#
# COMPACT_ATOMS: atom_id res chain seq x y z
N MET A 1 26.85 30.54 50.13
CA MET A 1 26.40 30.65 48.72
C MET A 1 26.34 29.25 48.15
N SER A 2 25.11 28.70 48.07
CA SER A 2 24.86 27.36 47.63
C SER A 2 24.40 27.44 46.16
N TRP A 3 25.19 26.91 45.25
CA TRP A 3 24.82 26.80 43.81
C TRP A 3 23.93 25.57 43.65
N GLY A 4 22.66 25.80 43.34
CA GLY A 4 21.73 24.75 43.02
C GLY A 4 22.09 24.10 41.69
N LEU A 5 22.40 22.81 41.70
CA LEU A 5 22.51 21.96 40.49
C LEU A 5 21.12 21.82 39.90
N SER A 6 20.91 22.51 38.77
CA SER A 6 19.75 22.32 37.90
C SER A 6 19.80 20.87 37.36
N ARG A 7 18.85 20.02 37.79
CA ARG A 7 18.65 18.70 37.18
C ARG A 7 18.19 18.93 35.74
N MET A 8 19.06 18.65 34.80
CA MET A 8 18.65 18.44 33.40
C MET A 8 17.69 17.23 33.39
N VAL A 9 16.41 17.47 33.12
CA VAL A 9 15.47 16.43 32.83
C VAL A 9 15.93 15.81 31.48
N GLN A 10 16.52 14.62 31.55
CA GLN A 10 16.79 13.82 30.38
C GLN A 10 15.42 13.41 29.81
N TYR A 11 15.06 14.00 28.70
CA TYR A 11 13.89 13.58 27.91
C TYR A 11 14.27 12.25 27.26
N GLU A 12 13.92 11.14 27.90
CA GLU A 12 14.01 9.84 27.23
C GLU A 12 12.97 9.84 26.10
N PRO A 13 13.37 9.61 24.85
CA PRO A 13 12.41 9.53 23.75
C PRO A 13 11.44 8.39 24.07
N ASN A 14 10.14 8.67 24.02
CA ASN A 14 9.09 7.68 24.24
C ASN A 14 9.06 6.74 23.02
N VAL A 15 9.94 5.74 23.01
CA VAL A 15 10.08 4.78 21.91
C VAL A 15 9.01 3.70 22.09
N LYS A 16 8.12 3.56 21.10
CA LYS A 16 7.17 2.46 21.02
C LYS A 16 7.74 1.40 20.08
N ILE A 17 7.95 0.20 20.59
CA ILE A 17 8.60 -0.89 19.87
C ILE A 17 7.56 -1.92 19.46
N GLY A 18 7.55 -2.29 18.18
CA GLY A 18 6.81 -3.38 17.58
C GLY A 18 7.73 -4.18 16.67
N ARG A 19 7.15 -4.91 15.75
CA ARG A 19 7.88 -5.70 14.73
C ARG A 19 7.20 -5.60 13.37
N VAL A 20 7.96 -5.73 12.31
CA VAL A 20 7.46 -5.92 10.95
C VAL A 20 6.78 -7.29 10.89
N ALA A 21 5.45 -7.30 10.81
CA ALA A 21 4.67 -8.53 10.79
C ALA A 21 4.56 -9.13 9.39
N SER A 22 4.48 -8.25 8.37
CA SER A 22 4.42 -8.69 6.96
C SER A 22 4.74 -7.55 6.02
N LEU A 23 5.24 -7.92 4.84
CA LEU A 23 5.62 -7.03 3.76
C LEU A 23 4.83 -7.38 2.49
N TYR A 24 4.30 -6.36 1.81
CA TYR A 24 3.52 -6.55 0.58
C TYR A 24 3.88 -5.53 -0.49
N ARG A 25 3.92 -5.99 -1.74
CA ARG A 25 3.99 -5.14 -2.92
C ARG A 25 2.75 -5.34 -3.79
N TYR A 26 2.44 -4.36 -4.61
CA TYR A 26 1.29 -4.35 -5.52
C TYR A 26 1.79 -4.01 -6.92
N PRO A 27 2.34 -4.94 -7.68
CA PRO A 27 2.99 -4.64 -8.97
C PRO A 27 2.09 -3.90 -9.95
N VAL A 28 0.79 -4.23 -9.96
CA VAL A 28 -0.23 -3.56 -10.78
C VAL A 28 -1.19 -2.75 -9.90
N LYS A 29 -1.40 -1.48 -10.26
CA LYS A 29 -2.35 -0.60 -9.56
C LYS A 29 -3.74 -1.22 -9.55
N GLY A 30 -4.37 -1.28 -8.38
CA GLY A 30 -5.73 -1.81 -8.20
C GLY A 30 -5.81 -3.31 -7.92
N PHE A 31 -4.78 -4.10 -8.23
CA PHE A 31 -4.78 -5.56 -8.09
C PHE A 31 -4.37 -6.05 -6.69
N THR A 32 -4.35 -7.38 -6.51
CA THR A 32 -4.07 -8.02 -5.23
C THR A 32 -2.62 -7.81 -4.78
N PRO A 33 -2.35 -7.89 -3.46
CA PRO A 33 -1.00 -7.86 -2.93
C PRO A 33 -0.23 -9.15 -3.24
N GLU A 34 1.09 -9.02 -3.32
CA GLU A 34 2.04 -10.10 -3.25
C GLU A 34 2.86 -9.96 -1.97
N ARG A 35 2.91 -11.01 -1.15
CA ARG A 35 3.72 -11.04 0.07
C ARG A 35 5.18 -11.29 -0.29
N VAL A 36 6.08 -10.56 0.37
CA VAL A 36 7.54 -10.75 0.25
C VAL A 36 8.14 -10.90 1.65
N ALA A 37 9.13 -11.77 1.80
CA ALA A 37 9.76 -12.00 3.10
C ALA A 37 10.72 -10.87 3.50
N SER A 38 11.35 -10.23 2.52
CA SER A 38 12.29 -9.13 2.71
C SER A 38 12.27 -8.18 1.52
N VAL A 39 12.78 -6.98 1.72
CA VAL A 39 12.84 -5.93 0.69
C VAL A 39 14.03 -5.01 0.91
N GLU A 40 14.73 -4.67 -0.18
CA GLU A 40 15.76 -3.62 -0.18
C GLU A 40 15.12 -2.24 -0.35
N LEU A 41 15.00 -1.49 0.73
CA LEU A 41 14.55 -0.12 0.69
C LEU A 41 15.70 0.82 0.30
N VAL A 42 15.45 1.72 -0.63
CA VAL A 42 16.42 2.72 -1.10
C VAL A 42 16.02 4.10 -0.64
N ALA A 43 16.97 4.88 -0.13
CA ALA A 43 16.74 6.25 0.32
C ALA A 43 16.06 7.10 -0.77
N GLY A 44 14.94 7.73 -0.44
CA GLY A 44 14.12 8.50 -1.38
C GLY A 44 13.37 7.68 -2.43
N GLY A 45 13.51 6.34 -2.44
CA GLY A 45 12.90 5.44 -3.40
C GLY A 45 11.46 5.04 -3.03
N TYR A 46 10.84 4.36 -3.98
CA TYR A 46 9.56 3.67 -3.79
C TYR A 46 9.78 2.30 -3.14
N PHE A 47 8.71 1.70 -2.62
CA PHE A 47 8.75 0.29 -2.27
C PHE A 47 9.00 -0.53 -3.54
N PRO A 48 9.98 -1.46 -3.54
CA PRO A 48 10.37 -2.23 -4.73
C PRO A 48 9.19 -2.92 -5.40
N CYS A 49 9.15 -2.84 -6.72
CA CYS A 49 8.10 -3.41 -7.58
C CYS A 49 6.66 -2.99 -7.22
N ASP A 50 6.49 -1.90 -6.49
CA ASP A 50 5.17 -1.40 -6.12
C ASP A 50 4.61 -0.46 -7.18
N ARG A 51 3.39 -0.77 -7.70
CA ARG A 51 2.66 0.01 -8.72
C ARG A 51 3.50 0.35 -9.96
N LEU A 52 4.29 -0.63 -10.43
CA LEU A 52 5.06 -0.53 -11.67
C LEU A 52 4.17 -0.29 -12.88
N TYR A 53 3.00 -0.92 -12.85
CA TYR A 53 2.03 -0.95 -13.92
C TYR A 53 0.68 -0.40 -13.46
N ALA A 54 -0.05 0.19 -14.40
CA ALA A 54 -1.48 0.47 -14.26
C ALA A 54 -2.20 0.03 -15.52
N VAL A 55 -3.47 -0.31 -15.41
CA VAL A 55 -4.30 -0.59 -16.58
C VAL A 55 -5.25 0.58 -16.78
N GLU A 56 -5.06 1.28 -17.87
CA GLU A 56 -5.94 2.35 -18.33
C GLU A 56 -7.31 1.77 -18.70
N ASN A 57 -8.37 2.44 -18.28
CA ASN A 57 -9.75 2.04 -18.55
C ASN A 57 -10.46 3.11 -19.38
N GLY A 58 -10.22 3.07 -20.67
CA GLY A 58 -10.48 4.18 -21.61
C GLY A 58 -9.38 5.24 -21.52
N PRO A 59 -9.33 6.22 -22.45
CA PRO A 59 -8.23 7.19 -22.55
C PRO A 59 -7.99 7.97 -21.26
N SER A 60 -6.76 7.92 -20.72
CA SER A 60 -6.36 8.64 -19.50
C SER A 60 -5.59 9.93 -19.80
N GLY A 61 -5.07 10.07 -21.01
CA GLY A 61 -4.15 11.14 -21.38
C GLY A 61 -2.73 10.94 -20.82
N PHE A 62 -2.41 9.75 -20.27
CA PHE A 62 -1.06 9.47 -19.78
C PHE A 62 -0.08 9.33 -20.94
N ASP A 63 0.99 10.13 -20.90
CA ASP A 63 2.10 10.06 -21.84
C ASP A 63 3.31 9.39 -21.16
N PRO A 64 3.74 8.19 -21.60
CA PRO A 64 4.92 7.54 -21.04
C PRO A 64 6.23 8.31 -21.23
N ALA A 65 6.32 9.16 -22.29
CA ALA A 65 7.50 9.98 -22.54
C ALA A 65 7.60 11.21 -21.64
N ALA A 66 6.45 11.65 -21.11
CA ALA A 66 6.33 12.77 -20.18
C ALA A 66 5.50 12.36 -18.96
N ALA A 67 5.89 11.26 -18.32
CA ALA A 67 5.12 10.61 -17.27
C ALA A 67 4.77 11.56 -16.11
N ALA A 68 3.48 11.83 -15.94
CA ALA A 68 2.93 12.68 -14.91
C ALA A 68 1.81 11.97 -14.13
N PHE A 69 1.47 12.53 -12.96
CA PHE A 69 0.35 12.00 -12.17
C PHE A 69 -0.97 12.13 -12.93
N VAL A 70 -1.69 11.01 -12.99
CA VAL A 70 -3.06 10.95 -13.52
C VAL A 70 -3.99 10.44 -12.42
N PRO A 71 -5.19 11.04 -12.26
CA PRO A 71 -6.15 10.60 -11.27
C PRO A 71 -6.47 9.11 -11.40
N LYS A 72 -6.55 8.42 -10.27
CA LYS A 72 -6.77 6.95 -10.24
C LYS A 72 -8.08 6.51 -10.89
N THR A 73 -9.02 7.41 -11.08
CA THR A 73 -10.30 7.15 -11.74
C THR A 73 -10.15 6.78 -13.22
N HIS A 74 -9.01 7.06 -13.84
CA HIS A 74 -8.72 6.69 -15.23
C HIS A 74 -8.20 5.25 -15.38
N PHE A 75 -7.91 4.58 -14.27
CA PHE A 75 -7.37 3.23 -14.28
C PHE A 75 -8.38 2.21 -13.75
N THR A 76 -8.12 0.92 -14.00
CA THR A 76 -8.81 -0.16 -13.30
C THR A 76 -8.34 -0.18 -11.85
N VAL A 77 -9.20 0.23 -10.93
CA VAL A 77 -8.88 0.33 -9.51
C VAL A 77 -9.94 -0.31 -8.63
N LEU A 78 -9.51 -0.93 -7.55
CA LEU A 78 -10.38 -1.61 -6.58
C LEU A 78 -11.52 -0.71 -6.04
N ALA A 79 -11.29 0.60 -5.97
CA ALA A 79 -12.31 1.56 -5.54
C ALA A 79 -13.53 1.61 -6.47
N GLN A 80 -13.37 1.29 -7.74
CA GLN A 80 -14.43 1.27 -8.76
C GLN A 80 -14.85 -0.15 -9.11
N ILE A 81 -13.90 -1.07 -9.25
CA ILE A 81 -14.06 -2.44 -9.73
C ILE A 81 -13.67 -3.42 -8.61
N PRO A 82 -14.61 -3.78 -7.71
CA PRO A 82 -14.33 -4.67 -6.58
C PRO A 82 -13.84 -6.06 -7.00
N LYS A 83 -14.29 -6.54 -8.16
CA LYS A 83 -13.91 -7.83 -8.74
C LYS A 83 -12.39 -8.01 -8.90
N LEU A 84 -11.61 -6.92 -9.01
CA LEU A 84 -10.14 -6.97 -9.05
C LEU A 84 -9.52 -7.62 -7.80
N ALA A 85 -10.23 -7.67 -6.67
CA ALA A 85 -9.79 -8.39 -5.48
C ALA A 85 -9.65 -9.89 -5.71
N LEU A 86 -10.35 -10.45 -6.70
CA LEU A 86 -10.36 -11.88 -7.03
C LEU A 86 -9.24 -12.27 -8.01
N ALA A 87 -8.59 -11.30 -8.65
CA ALA A 87 -7.46 -11.54 -9.56
C ALA A 87 -6.16 -11.65 -8.75
N ARG A 88 -5.78 -12.88 -8.34
CA ARG A 88 -4.59 -13.16 -7.54
C ARG A 88 -3.33 -13.02 -8.38
N THR A 89 -2.50 -12.06 -8.04
CA THR A 89 -1.29 -11.71 -8.81
C THR A 89 -0.01 -12.08 -8.08
N THR A 90 0.98 -12.56 -8.85
CA THR A 90 2.38 -12.65 -8.45
C THR A 90 3.26 -12.07 -9.56
N TYR A 91 4.41 -11.48 -9.19
CA TYR A 91 5.30 -10.83 -10.15
C TYR A 91 6.76 -11.24 -9.91
N ASP A 92 7.36 -11.82 -10.92
CA ASP A 92 8.78 -12.15 -10.91
C ASP A 92 9.58 -10.93 -11.40
N GLU A 93 10.38 -10.34 -10.52
CA GLU A 93 11.17 -9.15 -10.81
C GLU A 93 12.31 -9.43 -11.81
N GLY A 94 12.90 -10.64 -11.77
CA GLY A 94 13.99 -11.02 -12.65
C GLY A 94 13.54 -11.18 -14.11
N THR A 95 12.40 -11.81 -14.31
CA THR A 95 11.85 -12.11 -15.66
C THR A 95 10.84 -11.07 -16.13
N GLY A 96 10.25 -10.25 -15.24
CA GLY A 96 9.16 -9.32 -15.56
C GLY A 96 7.80 -10.01 -15.74
N VAL A 97 7.72 -11.31 -15.46
CA VAL A 97 6.50 -12.10 -15.66
C VAL A 97 5.49 -11.80 -14.55
N LEU A 98 4.32 -11.31 -14.95
CA LEU A 98 3.13 -11.28 -14.12
C LEU A 98 2.35 -12.58 -14.32
N THR A 99 2.03 -13.26 -13.22
CA THR A 99 1.07 -14.36 -13.23
C THR A 99 -0.21 -13.91 -12.55
N VAL A 100 -1.36 -14.22 -13.16
CA VAL A 100 -2.68 -13.92 -12.59
C VAL A 100 -3.53 -15.18 -12.58
N LYS A 101 -4.22 -15.42 -11.47
CA LYS A 101 -5.21 -16.49 -11.34
C LYS A 101 -6.51 -15.90 -10.83
N ALA A 102 -7.61 -16.23 -11.48
CA ALA A 102 -8.96 -15.87 -11.06
C ALA A 102 -9.92 -17.04 -11.35
N GLU A 103 -10.95 -17.19 -10.54
CA GLU A 103 -11.98 -18.20 -10.77
C GLU A 103 -12.80 -17.82 -12.00
N GLY A 104 -13.18 -18.81 -12.79
CA GLY A 104 -14.00 -18.63 -14.01
C GLY A 104 -13.24 -18.07 -15.21
N THR A 105 -11.96 -17.73 -15.08
CA THR A 105 -11.11 -17.26 -16.18
C THR A 105 -9.80 -18.04 -16.18
N GLY A 106 -9.32 -18.44 -17.36
CA GLY A 106 -8.03 -19.12 -17.48
C GLY A 106 -6.89 -18.30 -16.85
N PRO A 107 -5.81 -18.95 -16.35
CA PRO A 107 -4.69 -18.22 -15.79
C PRO A 107 -3.96 -17.41 -16.86
N PHE A 108 -3.39 -16.29 -16.47
CA PHE A 108 -2.50 -15.49 -17.31
C PHE A 108 -1.06 -15.62 -16.78
N ALA A 109 -0.09 -15.66 -17.71
CA ALA A 109 1.33 -15.47 -17.42
C ALA A 109 1.99 -14.75 -18.63
N GLY A 110 2.67 -13.61 -18.37
CA GLY A 110 3.32 -12.86 -19.45
C GLY A 110 4.29 -11.81 -18.91
N ASP A 111 5.36 -11.54 -19.67
CA ASP A 111 6.34 -10.49 -19.36
C ASP A 111 5.75 -9.12 -19.65
N LEU A 112 5.42 -8.37 -18.60
CA LEU A 112 4.84 -7.02 -18.72
C LEU A 112 5.85 -5.95 -19.15
N ARG A 113 7.12 -6.28 -19.34
CA ARG A 113 8.10 -5.37 -19.96
C ARG A 113 7.97 -5.37 -21.48
N SER A 114 7.44 -6.45 -22.08
CA SER A 114 7.17 -6.55 -23.51
C SER A 114 5.79 -5.98 -23.90
N ASP A 115 5.64 -5.53 -25.13
CA ASP A 115 4.34 -5.03 -25.63
C ASP A 115 3.36 -6.18 -25.85
N GLU A 116 3.85 -7.36 -26.21
CA GLU A 116 3.08 -8.58 -26.35
C GLU A 116 2.48 -9.00 -25.01
N GLY A 117 3.28 -9.05 -23.94
CA GLY A 117 2.81 -9.39 -22.60
C GLY A 117 1.81 -8.38 -22.04
N LYS A 118 2.04 -7.08 -22.28
CA LYS A 118 1.09 -6.01 -21.91
C LYS A 118 -0.24 -6.16 -22.67
N SER A 119 -0.19 -6.43 -23.98
CA SER A 119 -1.39 -6.61 -24.79
C SER A 119 -2.16 -7.87 -24.38
N ALA A 120 -1.46 -8.97 -24.12
CA ALA A 120 -2.06 -10.22 -23.66
C ALA A 120 -2.71 -10.05 -22.27
N PHE A 121 -2.09 -9.31 -21.35
CA PHE A 121 -2.69 -9.01 -20.06
C PHE A 121 -3.94 -8.13 -20.18
N ALA A 122 -3.92 -7.12 -21.05
CA ALA A 122 -5.10 -6.29 -21.30
C ALA A 122 -6.26 -7.12 -21.88
N ALA A 123 -5.98 -8.05 -22.80
CA ALA A 123 -6.97 -8.98 -23.34
C ALA A 123 -7.54 -9.90 -22.26
N TRP A 124 -6.68 -10.54 -21.45
CA TRP A 124 -7.10 -11.36 -20.33
C TRP A 124 -8.01 -10.59 -19.36
N LEU A 125 -7.65 -9.35 -19.06
CA LEU A 125 -8.43 -8.50 -18.14
C LEU A 125 -9.77 -8.10 -18.77
N THR A 126 -9.83 -7.89 -20.08
CA THR A 126 -11.08 -7.63 -20.81
C THR A 126 -12.07 -8.80 -20.67
N ASP A 127 -11.56 -10.04 -20.74
CA ASP A 127 -12.37 -11.24 -20.57
C ASP A 127 -12.79 -11.47 -19.10
N PHE A 128 -11.92 -11.06 -18.15
CA PHE A 128 -12.19 -11.20 -16.71
C PHE A 128 -13.20 -10.18 -16.19
N LEU A 129 -13.16 -8.93 -16.63
CA LEU A 129 -14.03 -7.87 -16.14
C LEU A 129 -15.42 -7.93 -16.75
N ASP A 130 -16.42 -7.51 -15.97
CA ASP A 130 -17.77 -7.33 -16.48
C ASP A 130 -17.81 -6.15 -17.47
N ARG A 131 -18.72 -6.20 -18.43
CA ARG A 131 -18.77 -5.20 -19.49
C ARG A 131 -19.04 -3.78 -18.98
N ASP A 132 -19.82 -3.68 -17.90
CA ASP A 132 -20.16 -2.40 -17.27
C ASP A 132 -18.98 -1.77 -16.51
N ASP A 133 -17.95 -2.57 -16.18
CA ASP A 133 -16.71 -2.10 -15.56
C ASP A 133 -15.71 -1.55 -16.59
N GLN A 134 -15.96 -1.76 -17.88
CA GLN A 134 -15.09 -1.37 -18.99
C GLN A 134 -15.61 -0.08 -19.62
N ARG A 135 -14.87 1.03 -19.44
CA ARG A 135 -15.22 2.35 -19.98
C ARG A 135 -14.63 2.60 -21.38
N GLY A 136 -13.80 1.69 -21.86
CA GLY A 136 -13.16 1.73 -23.15
C GLY A 136 -12.08 0.68 -23.26
N LEU A 137 -11.19 0.82 -24.24
CA LEU A 137 -10.07 -0.09 -24.45
C LEU A 137 -9.18 -0.11 -23.20
N LEU A 138 -8.88 -1.31 -22.72
CA LEU A 138 -7.93 -1.52 -21.64
C LEU A 138 -6.50 -1.49 -22.21
N LYS A 139 -5.61 -0.75 -21.56
CA LYS A 139 -4.22 -0.65 -21.96
C LYS A 139 -3.31 -0.68 -20.75
N VAL A 140 -2.31 -1.56 -20.76
CA VAL A 140 -1.30 -1.63 -19.70
C VAL A 140 -0.27 -0.52 -19.90
N LEU A 141 -0.08 0.29 -18.87
CA LEU A 141 0.86 1.40 -18.86
C LEU A 141 2.02 1.11 -17.93
N THR A 142 3.21 1.53 -18.35
CA THR A 142 4.43 1.58 -17.57
C THR A 142 5.32 2.71 -18.07
N ALA A 143 6.06 3.37 -17.21
CA ALA A 143 6.98 4.45 -17.57
C ALA A 143 8.06 4.62 -16.48
N PRO A 144 9.00 3.68 -16.31
CA PRO A 144 10.06 3.81 -15.31
C PRO A 144 10.86 5.11 -15.49
N PRO A 145 11.24 5.81 -14.39
CA PRO A 145 11.08 5.43 -12.98
C PRO A 145 9.70 5.76 -12.36
N HIS A 146 8.74 6.28 -13.13
CA HIS A 146 7.40 6.61 -12.65
C HIS A 146 6.71 5.40 -12.02
N ARG A 147 5.90 5.65 -10.98
CA ARG A 147 5.05 4.66 -10.31
C ARG A 147 3.61 5.17 -10.26
N PHE A 148 2.67 4.27 -10.50
CA PHE A 148 1.24 4.61 -10.48
C PHE A 148 0.65 4.61 -9.06
N THR A 149 1.40 5.13 -8.10
CA THR A 149 0.95 5.32 -6.71
C THR A 149 -0.09 6.44 -6.63
N ASP A 150 -0.88 6.46 -5.54
CA ASP A 150 -1.81 7.57 -5.28
C ASP A 150 -1.07 8.83 -4.80
N ASN A 151 0.24 8.72 -4.56
CA ASN A 151 1.13 9.82 -4.20
C ASN A 151 2.39 9.77 -5.07
N PRO A 152 2.70 10.82 -5.84
CA PRO A 152 3.80 10.82 -6.81
C PRO A 152 5.21 10.82 -6.20
N GLN A 153 5.37 10.92 -4.87
CA GLN A 153 6.64 11.20 -4.20
C GLN A 153 7.35 9.98 -3.58
N GLY A 154 7.03 8.75 -3.99
CA GLY A 154 7.81 7.59 -3.58
C GLY A 154 7.78 7.28 -2.09
N PHE A 155 6.59 7.20 -1.50
CA PHE A 155 6.44 6.85 -0.09
C PHE A 155 6.12 5.38 0.07
N ILE A 156 6.59 4.79 1.17
CA ILE A 156 6.12 3.49 1.64
C ILE A 156 4.93 3.69 2.58
N SER A 157 4.00 2.76 2.55
CA SER A 157 2.81 2.80 3.40
C SER A 157 2.92 1.78 4.53
N VAL A 158 2.66 2.23 5.76
CA VAL A 158 2.72 1.40 6.97
C VAL A 158 1.37 1.42 7.68
N VAL A 159 0.91 0.26 8.11
CA VAL A 159 -0.32 0.08 8.91
C VAL A 159 0.03 -0.63 10.20
N ASN A 160 -0.48 -0.11 11.31
CA ASN A 160 -0.42 -0.71 12.62
C ASN A 160 -1.56 -1.75 12.77
N LEU A 161 -1.20 -3.00 12.97
CA LEU A 161 -2.17 -4.09 13.13
C LEU A 161 -3.02 -3.94 14.38
N GLU A 162 -2.49 -3.36 15.46
CA GLU A 162 -3.28 -3.11 16.68
C GLU A 162 -4.38 -2.06 16.43
N SER A 163 -4.14 -1.07 15.57
CA SER A 163 -5.19 -0.13 15.13
C SER A 163 -6.30 -0.83 14.36
N VAL A 164 -5.95 -1.83 13.54
CA VAL A 164 -6.93 -2.64 12.82
C VAL A 164 -7.72 -3.54 13.78
N ARG A 165 -7.06 -4.15 14.77
CA ARG A 165 -7.70 -4.99 15.79
C ARG A 165 -8.65 -4.18 16.71
N ASP A 166 -8.27 -2.94 17.05
CA ASP A 166 -9.16 -2.06 17.83
C ASP A 166 -10.40 -1.68 17.01
N LEU A 167 -10.23 -1.37 15.70
CA LEU A 167 -11.36 -1.14 14.81
C LEU A 167 -12.26 -2.39 14.68
N GLU A 168 -11.68 -3.58 14.52
CA GLU A 168 -12.36 -4.86 14.49
C GLU A 168 -13.19 -5.10 15.75
N THR A 169 -12.57 -4.90 16.92
CA THR A 169 -13.21 -5.05 18.22
C THR A 169 -14.41 -4.11 18.38
N ARG A 170 -14.24 -2.83 18.01
CA ARG A 170 -15.32 -1.83 18.11
C ARG A 170 -16.44 -2.05 17.10
N LEU A 171 -16.15 -2.64 15.95
CA LEU A 171 -17.16 -3.01 14.96
C LEU A 171 -17.86 -4.33 15.27
N GLY A 172 -17.28 -5.16 16.16
CA GLY A 172 -17.79 -6.48 16.51
C GLY A 172 -17.75 -7.49 15.35
N ARG A 173 -16.82 -7.30 14.37
CA ARG A 173 -16.68 -8.19 13.21
C ARG A 173 -15.26 -8.17 12.66
N PRO A 174 -14.78 -9.30 12.06
CA PRO A 174 -13.44 -9.41 11.51
C PRO A 174 -13.15 -8.38 10.40
N ILE A 175 -11.93 -7.84 10.42
CA ILE A 175 -11.42 -6.92 9.40
C ILE A 175 -10.08 -7.43 8.90
N ASP A 176 -10.04 -7.91 7.65
CA ASP A 176 -8.78 -8.27 7.03
C ASP A 176 -7.91 -7.01 6.84
N PRO A 177 -6.68 -6.96 7.40
CA PRO A 177 -5.76 -5.82 7.25
C PRO A 177 -5.41 -5.49 5.79
N LEU A 178 -5.45 -6.46 4.87
CA LEU A 178 -5.16 -6.26 3.45
C LEU A 178 -6.14 -5.29 2.75
N ARG A 179 -7.29 -5.00 3.35
CA ARG A 179 -8.19 -3.91 2.91
C ARG A 179 -7.48 -2.56 2.86
N PHE A 180 -6.51 -2.35 3.75
CA PHE A 180 -5.75 -1.10 3.84
C PHE A 180 -4.61 -1.01 2.82
N ARG A 181 -4.25 -2.10 2.13
CA ARG A 181 -3.33 -2.13 0.98
C ARG A 181 -2.00 -1.43 1.27
N ALA A 182 -1.42 -1.69 2.46
CA ALA A 182 -0.14 -1.15 2.86
C ALA A 182 1.04 -2.01 2.37
N ASN A 183 2.23 -1.42 2.33
CA ASN A 183 3.46 -2.14 2.03
C ASN A 183 4.01 -2.86 3.26
N VAL A 184 3.89 -2.25 4.44
CA VAL A 184 4.40 -2.79 5.70
C VAL A 184 3.26 -2.85 6.71
N TYR A 185 3.10 -3.99 7.34
CA TYR A 185 2.21 -4.15 8.49
C TYR A 185 3.07 -4.37 9.73
N VAL A 186 2.81 -3.59 10.76
CA VAL A 186 3.55 -3.64 12.03
C VAL A 186 2.64 -4.15 13.13
N ASP A 187 3.15 -5.06 13.94
CA ASP A 187 2.51 -5.64 15.11
C ASP A 187 3.16 -5.12 16.39
N GLY A 188 2.39 -4.95 17.46
CA GLY A 188 2.89 -4.60 18.80
C GLY A 188 3.00 -3.11 19.09
N TRP A 189 2.74 -2.20 18.16
CA TRP A 189 2.55 -0.80 18.50
C TRP A 189 1.21 -0.60 19.21
N PRO A 190 1.09 0.27 20.23
CA PRO A 190 -0.22 0.59 20.80
C PRO A 190 -1.20 1.04 19.72
N PRO A 191 -2.51 0.70 19.82
CA PRO A 191 -3.50 1.11 18.83
C PRO A 191 -3.47 2.61 18.56
N TRP A 192 -3.48 3.01 17.29
CA TRP A 192 -3.50 4.40 16.79
C TRP A 192 -2.26 5.23 17.12
N SER A 193 -1.24 4.65 17.74
CA SER A 193 -0.02 5.38 18.10
C SER A 193 0.75 5.92 16.90
N GLU A 194 0.58 5.33 15.72
CA GLU A 194 1.10 5.86 14.46
C GLU A 194 0.49 7.21 14.07
N LEU A 195 -0.71 7.53 14.57
CA LEU A 195 -1.39 8.81 14.33
C LEU A 195 -1.04 9.88 15.37
N GLU A 196 -0.28 9.52 16.42
CA GLU A 196 0.25 10.45 17.42
C GLU A 196 1.61 11.03 17.02
N LEU A 197 2.20 10.55 15.92
CA LEU A 197 3.49 11.03 15.43
C LEU A 197 3.45 12.50 15.06
N THR A 198 4.44 13.26 15.53
CA THR A 198 4.61 14.66 15.18
C THR A 198 5.19 14.82 13.77
N PRO A 199 5.03 15.99 13.12
CA PRO A 199 5.66 16.25 11.82
C PRO A 199 7.16 15.97 11.86
N LYS A 200 7.66 15.18 10.89
CA LYS A 200 9.06 14.74 10.76
C LYS A 200 9.52 13.70 11.79
N ALA A 201 8.62 13.15 12.61
CA ALA A 201 8.97 12.03 13.47
C ALA A 201 9.61 10.89 12.66
N SER A 202 10.54 10.19 13.29
CA SER A 202 11.24 9.07 12.66
C SER A 202 10.53 7.76 12.97
N VAL A 203 10.50 6.87 11.99
CA VAL A 203 10.10 5.47 12.17
C VAL A 203 11.25 4.60 11.67
N ARG A 204 11.71 3.67 12.50
CA ARG A 204 12.75 2.73 12.11
C ARG A 204 12.11 1.37 11.82
N LEU A 205 12.48 0.79 10.68
CA LEU A 205 12.06 -0.55 10.25
C LEU A 205 13.34 -1.38 10.06
N GLY A 206 13.66 -2.26 11.00
CA GLY A 206 14.97 -2.88 11.09
C GLY A 206 16.05 -1.82 11.23
N THR A 207 16.97 -1.77 10.27
CA THR A 207 18.02 -0.73 10.19
C THR A 207 17.66 0.43 9.26
N ALA A 208 16.55 0.36 8.53
CA ALA A 208 16.08 1.44 7.68
C ALA A 208 15.50 2.58 8.51
N ALA A 209 16.10 3.76 8.41
CA ALA A 209 15.51 4.98 8.96
C ALA A 209 14.50 5.56 7.96
N THR A 210 13.34 5.96 8.46
CA THR A 210 12.31 6.62 7.67
C THR A 210 11.78 7.85 8.39
N THR A 211 11.13 8.73 7.66
CA THR A 211 10.54 9.96 8.22
C THR A 211 9.05 10.02 7.87
N LEU A 212 8.24 10.42 8.85
CA LEU A 212 6.80 10.64 8.65
C LEU A 212 6.59 11.72 7.58
N VAL A 213 5.73 11.40 6.62
CA VAL A 213 5.28 12.35 5.60
C VAL A 213 3.88 12.83 5.93
N LYS A 214 2.93 11.89 6.11
CA LYS A 214 1.54 12.18 6.43
C LYS A 214 0.78 10.93 6.84
N PHE A 215 -0.33 11.12 7.53
CA PHE A 215 -1.31 10.06 7.79
C PHE A 215 -2.04 9.66 6.51
N ILE A 216 -2.42 8.39 6.40
CA ILE A 216 -3.11 7.88 5.22
C ILE A 216 -4.61 8.03 5.40
N ARG A 217 -5.20 9.00 4.69
CA ARG A 217 -6.65 9.07 4.56
C ARG A 217 -7.13 7.94 3.68
N ARG A 218 -8.06 7.15 4.18
CA ARG A 218 -8.58 5.98 3.48
C ARG A 218 -9.64 6.36 2.44
N CYS A 219 -9.87 5.46 1.49
CA CYS A 219 -10.87 5.62 0.45
C CYS A 219 -11.76 4.35 0.38
N VAL A 220 -12.80 4.40 -0.42
CA VAL A 220 -13.78 3.31 -0.56
C VAL A 220 -13.21 1.96 -1.02
N ALA A 221 -11.95 1.90 -1.49
CA ALA A 221 -11.28 0.64 -1.76
C ALA A 221 -11.19 -0.25 -0.50
N THR A 222 -11.11 0.34 0.71
CA THR A 222 -11.11 -0.40 1.98
C THR A 222 -12.43 -1.10 2.29
N HIS A 223 -13.51 -0.73 1.61
CA HIS A 223 -14.80 -1.41 1.76
C HIS A 223 -14.81 -2.81 1.15
N VAL A 224 -13.91 -3.05 0.18
CA VAL A 224 -13.86 -4.31 -0.56
C VAL A 224 -13.17 -5.37 0.29
N ASN A 225 -13.84 -6.51 0.43
CA ASN A 225 -13.27 -7.71 1.03
C ASN A 225 -12.22 -8.29 0.07
N PRO A 226 -10.97 -8.48 0.52
CA PRO A 226 -9.90 -8.96 -0.36
C PRO A 226 -10.10 -10.41 -0.81
N ASP A 227 -10.95 -11.21 -0.13
CA ASP A 227 -11.20 -12.60 -0.49
C ASP A 227 -12.42 -12.79 -1.37
N THR A 228 -13.50 -12.04 -1.11
CA THR A 228 -14.78 -12.21 -1.82
C THR A 228 -15.03 -11.17 -2.90
N GLY A 229 -14.27 -10.05 -2.91
CA GLY A 229 -14.52 -8.92 -3.80
C GLY A 229 -15.78 -8.12 -3.46
N GLU A 230 -16.47 -8.41 -2.37
CA GLU A 230 -17.68 -7.70 -1.97
C GLU A 230 -17.37 -6.43 -1.15
N ARG A 231 -18.25 -5.44 -1.23
CA ARG A 231 -18.20 -4.26 -0.36
C ARG A 231 -19.02 -4.52 0.91
N ASP A 232 -18.50 -5.36 1.80
CA ASP A 232 -19.18 -5.89 2.98
C ASP A 232 -19.03 -4.99 4.24
N ILE A 233 -18.03 -4.11 4.31
CA ILE A 233 -17.79 -3.19 5.44
C ILE A 233 -17.65 -1.76 4.94
N LYS A 234 -18.43 -0.84 5.51
CA LYS A 234 -18.29 0.61 5.26
C LYS A 234 -17.19 1.21 6.16
N VAL A 235 -15.91 0.83 5.89
CA VAL A 235 -14.76 1.19 6.73
C VAL A 235 -14.64 2.69 6.98
N LEU A 236 -14.89 3.55 5.98
CA LEU A 236 -14.81 5.00 6.17
C LEU A 236 -15.88 5.52 7.15
N ALA A 237 -17.10 5.01 7.07
CA ALA A 237 -18.16 5.40 7.99
C ALA A 237 -17.83 4.94 9.43
N ALA A 238 -17.27 3.74 9.57
CA ALA A 238 -16.80 3.22 10.85
C ALA A 238 -15.70 4.08 11.46
N LEU A 239 -14.65 4.42 10.70
CA LEU A 239 -13.56 5.28 11.16
C LEU A 239 -14.09 6.65 11.61
N ARG A 240 -14.97 7.28 10.83
CA ARG A 240 -15.57 8.57 11.21
C ARG A 240 -16.41 8.48 12.48
N SER A 241 -17.25 7.45 12.58
CA SER A 241 -18.16 7.29 13.72
C SER A 241 -17.43 6.97 15.02
N LEU A 242 -16.40 6.12 14.95
CA LEU A 242 -15.71 5.62 16.13
C LEU A 242 -14.53 6.50 16.58
N TYR A 243 -13.88 7.19 15.64
CA TYR A 243 -12.64 7.94 15.91
C TYR A 243 -12.67 9.39 15.43
N GLY A 244 -13.72 9.84 14.75
CA GLY A 244 -13.84 11.21 14.25
C GLY A 244 -12.98 11.54 13.01
N HIS A 245 -12.34 10.53 12.40
CA HIS A 245 -11.47 10.71 11.23
C HIS A 245 -11.55 9.53 10.26
N GLU A 246 -10.86 9.64 9.11
CA GLU A 246 -10.76 8.58 8.09
C GLU A 246 -9.31 8.06 7.92
N TYR A 247 -8.45 8.31 8.90
CA TYR A 247 -7.05 7.90 8.83
C TYR A 247 -6.86 6.48 9.39
N CYS A 248 -5.92 5.74 8.77
CA CYS A 248 -5.38 4.49 9.31
C CYS A 248 -4.03 4.24 8.64
N GLY A 249 -2.96 4.21 9.42
CA GLY A 249 -1.59 4.10 8.96
C GLY A 249 -0.96 5.39 8.45
N VAL A 250 0.29 5.30 8.05
CA VAL A 250 1.15 6.43 7.70
C VAL A 250 1.90 6.21 6.39
N TYR A 251 2.20 7.30 5.68
CA TYR A 251 3.18 7.32 4.61
C TYR A 251 4.53 7.76 5.19
N LEU A 252 5.56 6.98 4.87
CA LEU A 252 6.93 7.23 5.29
C LEU A 252 7.83 7.41 4.06
N LYS A 253 8.78 8.32 4.16
CA LYS A 253 9.88 8.49 3.21
C LYS A 253 11.10 7.76 3.75
N VAL A 254 11.70 6.90 2.96
CA VAL A 254 12.95 6.22 3.32
C VAL A 254 14.09 7.23 3.35
N SER A 255 14.77 7.32 4.47
CA SER A 255 15.89 8.25 4.70
C SER A 255 17.25 7.55 4.58
N THR A 256 17.32 6.27 4.96
CA THR A 256 18.53 5.44 4.87
C THR A 256 18.19 4.12 4.20
N SER A 257 18.96 3.75 3.18
CA SER A 257 18.80 2.48 2.48
C SER A 257 19.16 1.30 3.38
N ALA A 258 18.33 0.27 3.40
CA ALA A 258 18.57 -0.97 4.15
C ALA A 258 17.62 -2.08 3.69
N CYS A 259 18.03 -3.32 3.94
CA CYS A 259 17.13 -4.48 3.86
C CYS A 259 16.19 -4.47 5.06
N VAL A 260 14.91 -4.70 4.80
CA VAL A 260 13.87 -4.89 5.83
C VAL A 260 13.26 -6.26 5.64
N THR A 261 13.19 -7.02 6.73
CA THR A 261 12.74 -8.41 6.74
C THR A 261 11.54 -8.56 7.70
N GLU A 262 10.66 -9.50 7.44
CA GLU A 262 9.62 -9.89 8.39
C GLU A 262 10.27 -10.33 9.73
N GLY A 263 9.74 -9.83 10.83
CA GLY A 263 10.31 -10.05 12.17
C GLY A 263 11.22 -8.93 12.67
N ASP A 264 11.74 -8.07 11.79
CA ASP A 264 12.58 -6.93 12.17
C ASP A 264 11.87 -6.01 13.18
N PRO A 265 12.62 -5.40 14.12
CA PRO A 265 12.04 -4.40 15.01
C PRO A 265 11.48 -3.21 14.23
N ALA A 266 10.35 -2.69 14.70
CA ALA A 266 9.72 -1.48 14.18
C ALA A 266 9.56 -0.48 15.32
N GLU A 267 10.17 0.70 15.21
CA GLU A 267 10.23 1.67 16.31
C GLU A 267 9.60 2.99 15.88
N LEU A 268 8.67 3.51 16.71
CA LEU A 268 8.18 4.88 16.61
C LEU A 268 9.05 5.78 17.48
N LEU A 269 9.66 6.78 16.88
CA LEU A 269 10.58 7.75 17.50
C LEU A 269 9.95 9.14 17.35
N ASN A 270 9.30 9.60 18.45
CA ASN A 270 8.58 10.88 18.45
C ASN A 270 9.41 12.01 19.07
#